data_c4699fecf5e0e096738b632e4747053e
#
_entry.id   c4699fecf5e0e096738b632e4747053e
#
_cell.length_a   1.000
_cell.length_b   1.000
_cell.length_c   1.000
_cell.angle_alpha   90.00
_cell.angle_beta   90.00
_cell.angle_gamma   90.00
#
_symmetry.space_group_name_H-M   'P 1'
#
loop_
_entity.id
_entity.type
_entity.pdbx_description
1 polymer ?
#
loop_
_entity_poly.entity_id
_entity_poly.type
_entity_poly.pdbx_seq_one_letter_code
_entity_poly.pdbx_strand_id
1 'polypeptide(L)'
;KAERKYNMRLITRSDFDGLACGALLLAAKVVDSWMFAHPKDIQDGLVPVTENDVLANVPFAPGCGLWFDHHSSEEERLKIKGHYKGESRISPSAARIIYEYYGGKERFPNFDDLMLAVDKVDSGHLTAEEILNPTGWILIGFLMDPRTGLGRFRNFRISNYQLMEKLLVCCATMSTEEILNMPDIQERIKLYNEQTELFKQMITEHSRIEGDVIISDMRNVDPIYTGNRFMIYSLYPHQNISAWIVNGKGGKGCSVAVGYSILNRTSNVDVGSLMLKYGGGGHRAVGTCQFKDEEIEEKLPMLLDELVNYDKYYSATPV
;
A
#
# COMPACT_ATOMS: atom_id res chain seq x y z
N LYS A 1 42.15 13.29 -9.91
CA LYS A 1 40.89 13.02 -10.63
C LYS A 1 39.80 13.06 -9.56
N ALA A 2 39.01 14.15 -9.53
CA ALA A 2 37.87 14.26 -8.62
C ALA A 2 36.86 13.17 -9.03
N GLU A 3 36.56 12.25 -8.11
CA GLU A 3 35.41 11.37 -8.22
C GLU A 3 34.19 12.27 -8.37
N ARG A 4 33.49 12.19 -9.49
CA ARG A 4 32.17 12.78 -9.63
C ARG A 4 31.29 12.11 -8.57
N LYS A 5 30.97 12.82 -7.49
CA LYS A 5 29.88 12.47 -6.60
C LYS A 5 28.61 12.55 -7.46
N TYR A 6 28.09 11.39 -7.83
CA TYR A 6 26.75 11.29 -8.42
C TYR A 6 25.76 11.46 -7.27
N ASN A 7 25.40 12.71 -7.01
CA ASN A 7 24.37 13.03 -6.04
C ASN A 7 23.04 13.03 -6.79
N MET A 8 22.37 11.90 -6.82
CA MET A 8 21.02 11.80 -7.37
C MET A 8 19.99 12.03 -6.26
N ARG A 9 18.84 12.58 -6.64
CA ARG A 9 17.69 12.71 -5.76
C ARG A 9 16.73 11.55 -5.96
N LEU A 10 16.30 10.91 -4.89
CA LEU A 10 15.22 9.94 -4.93
C LEU A 10 13.86 10.64 -4.94
N ILE A 11 12.96 10.21 -5.83
CA ILE A 11 11.54 10.51 -5.78
C ILE A 11 10.81 9.18 -5.58
N THR A 12 10.12 9.03 -4.46
CA THR A 12 9.47 7.79 -4.08
C THR A 12 8.12 8.04 -3.39
N ARG A 13 7.34 6.98 -3.24
CA ARG A 13 6.09 7.02 -2.51
C ARG A 13 6.34 7.01 -1.00
N SER A 14 5.49 7.71 -0.23
CA SER A 14 5.55 7.75 1.23
C SER A 14 4.87 6.51 1.84
N ASP A 15 5.45 5.36 1.64
CA ASP A 15 5.04 4.07 2.23
C ASP A 15 6.26 3.23 2.59
N PHE A 16 6.04 2.02 3.11
CA PHE A 16 7.13 1.17 3.58
C PHE A 16 8.05 0.69 2.46
N ASP A 17 7.51 0.37 1.28
CA ASP A 17 8.32 0.02 0.11
C ASP A 17 9.18 1.20 -0.35
N GLY A 18 8.60 2.40 -0.43
CA GLY A 18 9.34 3.62 -0.75
C GLY A 18 10.45 3.94 0.26
N LEU A 19 10.18 3.71 1.55
CA LEU A 19 11.16 3.85 2.61
C LEU A 19 12.35 2.88 2.42
N ALA A 20 12.07 1.63 2.14
CA ALA A 20 13.10 0.62 1.89
C ALA A 20 13.89 0.90 0.61
N CYS A 21 13.24 1.37 -0.46
CA CYS A 21 13.92 1.86 -1.66
C CYS A 21 14.95 2.93 -1.33
N GLY A 22 14.56 3.90 -0.52
CA GLY A 22 15.44 4.98 -0.08
C GLY A 22 16.62 4.49 0.75
N ALA A 23 16.37 3.61 1.71
CA ALA A 23 17.42 3.04 2.55
C ALA A 23 18.47 2.25 1.73
N LEU A 24 18.02 1.45 0.76
CA LEU A 24 18.91 0.71 -0.14
C LEU A 24 19.73 1.64 -1.05
N LEU A 25 19.10 2.63 -1.67
CA LEU A 25 19.78 3.57 -2.56
C LEU A 25 20.76 4.48 -1.82
N LEU A 26 20.43 4.86 -0.57
CA LEU A 26 21.36 5.58 0.31
C LEU A 26 22.56 4.71 0.68
N ALA A 27 22.33 3.46 1.09
CA ALA A 27 23.40 2.50 1.42
C ALA A 27 24.28 2.18 0.20
N ALA A 28 23.70 2.12 -0.99
CA ALA A 28 24.43 1.94 -2.25
C ALA A 28 25.18 3.19 -2.71
N LYS A 29 24.98 4.34 -2.04
CA LYS A 29 25.57 5.64 -2.39
C LYS A 29 25.13 6.15 -3.77
N VAL A 30 23.92 5.83 -4.17
CA VAL A 30 23.30 6.27 -5.42
C VAL A 30 22.61 7.62 -5.22
N VAL A 31 21.93 7.80 -4.07
CA VAL A 31 21.22 9.02 -3.71
C VAL A 31 21.77 9.64 -2.44
N ASP A 32 21.64 10.95 -2.31
CA ASP A 32 21.99 11.72 -1.12
C ASP A 32 20.89 12.70 -0.70
N SER A 33 19.84 12.79 -1.49
CA SER A 33 18.64 13.58 -1.23
C SER A 33 17.39 12.84 -1.71
N TRP A 34 16.23 13.21 -1.20
CA TRP A 34 14.98 12.54 -1.50
C TRP A 34 13.78 13.47 -1.35
N MET A 35 12.68 13.08 -1.97
CA MET A 35 11.36 13.61 -1.74
C MET A 35 10.31 12.50 -1.86
N PHE A 36 9.21 12.66 -1.13
CA PHE A 36 8.05 11.78 -1.27
C PHE A 36 7.00 12.47 -2.17
N ALA A 37 6.45 11.70 -3.09
CA ALA A 37 5.45 12.18 -4.03
C ALA A 37 4.30 11.17 -4.15
N HIS A 38 3.09 11.69 -4.41
CA HIS A 38 1.96 10.85 -4.74
C HIS A 38 2.10 10.36 -6.20
N PRO A 39 1.83 9.06 -6.49
CA PRO A 39 1.94 8.53 -7.85
C PRO A 39 1.17 9.33 -8.90
N LYS A 40 -0.02 9.82 -8.55
CA LYS A 40 -0.83 10.63 -9.44
C LYS A 40 -0.18 11.96 -9.82
N ASP A 41 0.51 12.61 -8.88
CA ASP A 41 1.18 13.89 -9.15
C ASP A 41 2.32 13.71 -10.15
N ILE A 42 2.97 12.56 -10.15
CA ILE A 42 3.99 12.21 -11.15
C ILE A 42 3.33 11.93 -12.51
N GLN A 43 2.23 11.16 -12.54
CA GLN A 43 1.48 10.91 -13.78
C GLN A 43 0.95 12.19 -14.42
N ASP A 44 0.50 13.13 -13.60
CA ASP A 44 -0.05 14.42 -14.04
C ASP A 44 1.05 15.45 -14.38
N GLY A 45 2.33 15.09 -14.25
CA GLY A 45 3.47 15.97 -14.56
C GLY A 45 3.64 17.13 -13.58
N LEU A 46 3.08 17.04 -12.38
CA LEU A 46 3.15 18.08 -11.36
C LEU A 46 4.48 18.08 -10.59
N VAL A 47 5.23 16.98 -10.67
CA VAL A 47 6.54 16.84 -10.05
C VAL A 47 7.63 17.00 -11.10
N PRO A 48 8.50 18.02 -11.00
CA PRO A 48 9.64 18.18 -11.91
C PRO A 48 10.62 17.02 -11.76
N VAL A 49 10.91 16.34 -12.86
CA VAL A 49 11.82 15.19 -12.92
C VAL A 49 12.95 15.50 -13.91
N THR A 50 14.17 15.17 -13.51
CA THR A 50 15.39 15.38 -14.30
C THR A 50 16.25 14.13 -14.39
N GLU A 51 17.28 14.15 -15.20
CA GLU A 51 18.29 13.08 -15.31
C GLU A 51 19.06 12.79 -14.01
N ASN A 52 18.98 13.70 -13.03
CA ASN A 52 19.56 13.52 -11.70
C ASN A 52 18.59 12.92 -10.69
N ASP A 53 17.43 12.47 -11.14
CA ASP A 53 16.42 11.85 -10.29
C ASP A 53 16.36 10.34 -10.49
N VAL A 54 16.23 9.62 -9.38
CA VAL A 54 15.85 8.21 -9.34
C VAL A 54 14.37 8.14 -8.97
N LEU A 55 13.57 7.54 -9.82
CA LEU A 55 12.18 7.20 -9.51
C LEU A 55 12.11 5.78 -8.99
N ALA A 56 11.56 5.57 -7.81
CA ALA A 56 11.35 4.25 -7.23
C ALA A 56 9.96 4.13 -6.63
N ASN A 57 9.27 3.01 -6.87
CA ASN A 57 7.91 2.75 -6.36
C ASN A 57 6.88 3.81 -6.78
N VAL A 58 7.10 4.41 -7.94
CA VAL A 58 6.24 5.42 -8.55
C VAL A 58 6.21 5.21 -10.07
N PRO A 59 5.20 5.77 -10.77
CA PRO A 59 5.10 5.66 -12.22
C PRO A 59 6.31 6.24 -12.94
N PHE A 60 6.57 5.75 -14.15
CA PHE A 60 7.58 6.30 -15.03
C PHE A 60 7.28 7.76 -15.39
N ALA A 61 8.32 8.58 -15.34
CA ALA A 61 8.29 9.93 -15.90
C ALA A 61 9.48 10.13 -16.85
N PRO A 62 9.24 10.60 -18.08
CA PRO A 62 10.29 10.83 -19.05
C PRO A 62 11.37 11.79 -18.54
N GLY A 63 12.61 11.51 -18.85
CA GLY A 63 13.75 12.34 -18.44
C GLY A 63 14.37 11.97 -17.11
N CYS A 64 13.84 11.00 -16.36
CA CYS A 64 14.48 10.49 -15.15
C CYS A 64 15.82 9.80 -15.47
N GLY A 65 16.74 9.83 -14.52
CA GLY A 65 18.03 9.15 -14.65
C GLY A 65 17.94 7.65 -14.44
N LEU A 66 17.17 7.21 -13.44
CA LEU A 66 16.91 5.80 -13.13
C LEU A 66 15.43 5.62 -12.77
N TRP A 67 14.90 4.43 -13.07
CA TRP A 67 13.54 4.06 -12.68
C TRP A 67 13.46 2.60 -12.22
N PHE A 68 12.83 2.39 -11.06
CA PHE A 68 12.56 1.09 -10.46
C PHE A 68 11.10 0.99 -10.04
N ASP A 69 10.35 0.04 -10.61
CA ASP A 69 8.93 -0.12 -10.30
C ASP A 69 8.45 -1.55 -10.52
N HIS A 70 7.46 -1.96 -9.74
CA HIS A 70 6.81 -3.26 -9.83
C HIS A 70 5.30 -3.18 -10.15
N HIS A 71 4.74 -1.97 -10.25
CA HIS A 71 3.31 -1.77 -10.46
C HIS A 71 2.89 -1.78 -11.92
N SER A 72 3.80 -1.36 -12.83
CA SER A 72 3.46 -1.23 -14.24
C SER A 72 3.08 -2.57 -14.89
N SER A 73 2.09 -2.53 -15.78
CA SER A 73 1.75 -3.69 -16.58
C SER A 73 2.86 -4.03 -17.58
N GLU A 74 2.88 -5.25 -18.07
CA GLU A 74 3.84 -5.65 -19.11
C GLU A 74 3.67 -4.83 -20.38
N GLU A 75 2.43 -4.50 -20.75
CA GLU A 75 2.13 -3.64 -21.90
C GLU A 75 2.72 -2.23 -21.73
N GLU A 76 2.59 -1.64 -20.54
CA GLU A 76 3.20 -0.33 -20.25
C GLU A 76 4.72 -0.40 -20.30
N ARG A 77 5.33 -1.45 -19.74
CA ARG A 77 6.79 -1.66 -19.79
C ARG A 77 7.30 -1.79 -21.22
N LEU A 78 6.57 -2.51 -22.07
CA LEU A 78 6.93 -2.67 -23.49
C LEU A 78 6.91 -1.35 -24.24
N LYS A 79 5.93 -0.48 -23.98
CA LYS A 79 5.81 0.85 -24.62
C LYS A 79 6.98 1.78 -24.30
N ILE A 80 7.59 1.64 -23.13
CA ILE A 80 8.69 2.51 -22.67
C ILE A 80 10.05 1.80 -22.65
N LYS A 81 10.12 0.58 -23.17
CA LYS A 81 11.36 -0.21 -23.25
C LYS A 81 12.45 0.55 -24.01
N GLY A 82 13.61 0.69 -23.40
CA GLY A 82 14.74 1.42 -23.95
C GLY A 82 14.73 2.94 -23.68
N HIS A 83 13.67 3.46 -23.06
CA HIS A 83 13.56 4.88 -22.71
C HIS A 83 13.98 5.20 -21.26
N TYR A 84 14.42 4.21 -20.50
CA TYR A 84 14.89 4.38 -19.14
C TYR A 84 16.08 3.47 -18.83
N LYS A 85 16.84 3.86 -17.82
CA LYS A 85 17.82 3.03 -17.12
C LYS A 85 17.23 2.57 -15.80
N GLY A 86 17.68 1.43 -15.26
CA GLY A 86 17.11 0.80 -14.08
C GLY A 86 16.35 -0.47 -14.46
N GLU A 87 15.36 -0.84 -13.69
CA GLU A 87 14.60 -2.07 -13.91
C GLU A 87 13.14 -1.93 -13.47
N SER A 88 12.23 -2.41 -14.30
CA SER A 88 10.82 -2.57 -13.95
C SER A 88 10.37 -3.98 -14.33
N ARG A 89 9.83 -4.70 -13.36
CA ARG A 89 9.34 -6.08 -13.51
C ARG A 89 8.36 -6.45 -12.42
N ILE A 90 7.70 -7.60 -12.59
CA ILE A 90 6.90 -8.22 -11.53
C ILE A 90 7.84 -8.59 -10.38
N SER A 91 7.53 -8.11 -9.19
CA SER A 91 8.31 -8.32 -7.97
C SER A 91 7.41 -8.12 -6.75
N PRO A 92 7.71 -8.71 -5.59
CA PRO A 92 6.98 -8.47 -4.35
C PRO A 92 7.01 -7.01 -3.91
N SER A 93 8.07 -6.28 -4.24
CA SER A 93 8.27 -4.86 -3.91
C SER A 93 9.21 -4.20 -4.90
N ALA A 94 9.17 -2.87 -5.01
CA ALA A 94 10.18 -2.12 -5.77
C ALA A 94 11.54 -2.17 -5.07
N ALA A 95 11.55 -2.22 -3.75
CA ALA A 95 12.78 -2.40 -2.97
C ALA A 95 13.49 -3.71 -3.33
N ARG A 96 12.76 -4.80 -3.57
CA ARG A 96 13.35 -6.08 -4.03
C ARG A 96 14.08 -5.92 -5.36
N ILE A 97 13.52 -5.18 -6.28
CA ILE A 97 14.18 -4.92 -7.57
C ILE A 97 15.50 -4.18 -7.38
N ILE A 98 15.50 -3.12 -6.56
CA ILE A 98 16.71 -2.34 -6.25
C ILE A 98 17.77 -3.21 -5.54
N TYR A 99 17.33 -3.99 -4.55
CA TYR A 99 18.21 -4.91 -3.81
C TYR A 99 18.95 -5.87 -4.77
N GLU A 100 18.22 -6.50 -5.68
CA GLU A 100 18.80 -7.45 -6.64
C GLU A 100 19.63 -6.75 -7.73
N TYR A 101 19.17 -5.60 -8.22
CA TYR A 101 19.87 -4.80 -9.23
C TYR A 101 21.28 -4.38 -8.80
N TYR A 102 21.46 -4.04 -7.52
CA TYR A 102 22.74 -3.60 -6.98
C TYR A 102 23.59 -4.71 -6.35
N GLY A 103 23.18 -5.97 -6.42
CA GLY A 103 24.00 -7.12 -6.02
C GLY A 103 23.51 -7.92 -4.81
N GLY A 104 22.31 -7.66 -4.32
CA GLY A 104 21.64 -8.46 -3.30
C GLY A 104 22.42 -8.52 -1.98
N LYS A 105 22.48 -9.70 -1.38
CA LYS A 105 23.08 -9.91 -0.05
C LYS A 105 24.54 -9.49 0.06
N GLU A 106 25.31 -9.64 -1.00
CA GLU A 106 26.73 -9.24 -1.01
C GLU A 106 26.88 -7.71 -0.86
N ARG A 107 25.99 -6.97 -1.49
CA ARG A 107 25.97 -5.51 -1.41
C ARG A 107 25.30 -4.99 -0.15
N PHE A 108 24.27 -5.69 0.33
CA PHE A 108 23.42 -5.29 1.44
C PHE A 108 23.35 -6.38 2.53
N PRO A 109 24.46 -6.71 3.20
CA PRO A 109 24.51 -7.86 4.10
C PRO A 109 23.60 -7.76 5.33
N ASN A 110 23.19 -6.54 5.70
CA ASN A 110 22.35 -6.28 6.88
C ASN A 110 20.88 -5.95 6.55
N PHE A 111 20.44 -6.15 5.30
CA PHE A 111 19.11 -5.77 4.84
C PHE A 111 18.12 -6.94 4.72
N ASP A 112 18.56 -8.18 4.98
CA ASP A 112 17.75 -9.39 4.73
C ASP A 112 16.39 -9.33 5.48
N ASP A 113 16.39 -8.96 6.76
CA ASP A 113 15.17 -8.91 7.57
C ASP A 113 14.22 -7.77 7.12
N LEU A 114 14.78 -6.61 6.79
CA LEU A 114 14.00 -5.50 6.22
C LEU A 114 13.38 -5.92 4.90
N MET A 115 14.14 -6.54 4.00
CA MET A 115 13.67 -6.97 2.70
C MET A 115 12.57 -8.02 2.80
N LEU A 116 12.69 -8.98 3.72
CA LEU A 116 11.65 -9.97 3.96
C LEU A 116 10.36 -9.31 4.43
N ALA A 117 10.43 -8.36 5.35
CA ALA A 117 9.26 -7.64 5.86
C ALA A 117 8.60 -6.77 4.80
N VAL A 118 9.38 -6.04 4.00
CA VAL A 118 8.86 -5.20 2.91
C VAL A 118 8.12 -6.05 1.88
N ASP A 119 8.72 -7.16 1.45
CA ASP A 119 8.10 -8.08 0.51
C ASP A 119 6.77 -8.64 1.04
N LYS A 120 6.71 -9.02 2.32
CA LYS A 120 5.49 -9.54 2.94
C LYS A 120 4.39 -8.48 3.02
N VAL A 121 4.72 -7.29 3.49
CA VAL A 121 3.74 -6.21 3.69
C VAL A 121 3.21 -5.70 2.35
N ASP A 122 4.07 -5.51 1.38
CA ASP A 122 3.70 -4.96 0.08
C ASP A 122 2.90 -5.97 -0.77
N SER A 123 3.29 -7.23 -0.78
CA SER A 123 2.59 -8.31 -1.48
C SER A 123 1.39 -8.90 -0.71
N GLY A 124 1.21 -8.55 0.56
CA GLY A 124 0.16 -9.10 1.41
C GLY A 124 0.40 -10.56 1.86
N HIS A 125 1.61 -11.09 1.76
CA HIS A 125 1.93 -12.44 2.21
C HIS A 125 2.25 -12.49 3.71
N LEU A 126 1.28 -12.11 4.52
CA LEU A 126 1.33 -12.07 5.98
C LEU A 126 0.55 -13.23 6.59
N THR A 127 1.00 -13.70 7.75
CA THR A 127 0.23 -14.63 8.59
C THR A 127 -0.79 -13.87 9.43
N ALA A 128 -1.81 -14.57 9.95
CA ALA A 128 -2.77 -13.98 10.88
C ALA A 128 -2.07 -13.42 12.13
N GLU A 129 -1.06 -14.11 12.66
CA GLU A 129 -0.29 -13.66 13.81
C GLU A 129 0.50 -12.37 13.52
N GLU A 130 1.13 -12.26 12.36
CA GLU A 130 1.83 -11.06 11.94
C GLU A 130 0.89 -9.85 11.80
N ILE A 131 -0.37 -10.08 11.44
CA ILE A 131 -1.40 -9.04 11.34
C ILE A 131 -1.91 -8.63 12.73
N LEU A 132 -2.20 -9.61 13.59
CA LEU A 132 -2.78 -9.38 14.92
C LEU A 132 -1.77 -8.82 15.92
N ASN A 133 -0.55 -9.32 15.89
CA ASN A 133 0.53 -8.97 16.81
C ASN A 133 1.82 -8.63 16.05
N PRO A 134 1.82 -7.56 15.24
CA PRO A 134 2.98 -7.21 14.44
C PRO A 134 4.18 -6.83 15.31
N THR A 135 5.36 -7.26 14.90
CA THR A 135 6.63 -6.99 15.56
C THR A 135 7.70 -6.59 14.56
N GLY A 136 8.80 -6.03 15.03
CA GLY A 136 9.97 -5.72 14.20
C GLY A 136 9.64 -4.82 13.00
N TRP A 137 10.20 -5.14 11.87
CA TRP A 137 10.01 -4.39 10.63
C TRP A 137 8.55 -4.38 10.15
N ILE A 138 7.78 -5.44 10.40
CA ILE A 138 6.36 -5.49 10.02
C ILE A 138 5.56 -4.44 10.80
N LEU A 139 5.83 -4.28 12.09
CA LEU A 139 5.22 -3.22 12.90
C LEU A 139 5.58 -1.84 12.36
N ILE A 140 6.85 -1.58 12.06
CA ILE A 140 7.29 -0.32 11.44
C ILE A 140 6.53 -0.10 10.13
N GLY A 141 6.39 -1.12 9.30
CA GLY A 141 5.64 -1.07 8.06
C GLY A 141 4.19 -0.64 8.26
N PHE A 142 3.49 -1.20 9.25
CA PHE A 142 2.11 -0.81 9.56
C PHE A 142 2.01 0.59 10.13
N LEU A 143 2.94 1.01 10.98
CA LEU A 143 2.96 2.39 11.51
C LEU A 143 3.12 3.43 10.41
N MET A 144 3.87 3.11 9.39
CA MET A 144 4.20 4.02 8.29
C MET A 144 3.31 3.85 7.06
N ASP A 145 2.42 2.86 7.02
CA ASP A 145 1.44 2.71 5.94
C ASP A 145 0.38 3.84 6.03
N PRO A 146 0.25 4.69 5.00
CA PRO A 146 -0.76 5.74 4.99
C PRO A 146 -2.18 5.22 5.21
N ARG A 147 -2.45 3.98 4.82
CA ARG A 147 -3.76 3.32 4.96
C ARG A 147 -4.09 2.92 6.40
N THR A 148 -3.11 2.81 7.27
CA THR A 148 -3.35 2.64 8.72
C THR A 148 -4.04 3.86 9.30
N GLY A 149 -3.72 5.06 8.81
CA GLY A 149 -4.41 6.29 9.17
C GLY A 149 -3.78 7.06 10.32
N LEU A 150 -2.62 6.69 10.84
CA LEU A 150 -1.92 7.43 11.90
C LEU A 150 -1.53 8.85 11.48
N GLY A 151 -1.37 9.10 10.20
CA GLY A 151 -1.10 10.43 9.66
C GLY A 151 -2.21 11.48 9.89
N ARG A 152 -3.41 11.07 10.31
CA ARG A 152 -4.50 11.97 10.70
C ARG A 152 -4.22 12.70 12.01
N PHE A 153 -3.43 12.10 12.89
CA PHE A 153 -3.11 12.67 14.20
C PHE A 153 -2.01 13.73 14.09
N ARG A 154 -2.21 14.86 14.74
CA ARG A 154 -1.34 16.02 14.66
C ARG A 154 -0.55 16.28 15.94
N ASN A 155 -0.70 15.44 16.96
CA ASN A 155 -0.11 15.65 18.28
C ASN A 155 1.26 14.99 18.46
N PHE A 156 1.85 14.47 17.39
CA PHE A 156 3.17 13.86 17.42
C PHE A 156 4.29 14.92 17.53
N ARG A 157 5.40 14.54 18.10
CA ARG A 157 6.61 15.37 18.25
C ARG A 157 7.13 15.88 16.91
N ILE A 158 7.09 15.03 15.89
CA ILE A 158 7.39 15.35 14.51
C ILE A 158 6.28 14.80 13.60
N SER A 159 6.10 15.41 12.43
CA SER A 159 5.13 14.94 11.45
C SER A 159 5.49 13.54 10.90
N ASN A 160 4.53 12.84 10.31
CA ASN A 160 4.83 11.59 9.62
C ASN A 160 5.79 11.76 8.45
N TYR A 161 5.73 12.88 7.75
CA TYR A 161 6.69 13.22 6.69
C TYR A 161 8.12 13.31 7.25
N GLN A 162 8.30 14.05 8.33
CA GLN A 162 9.60 14.18 9.00
C GLN A 162 10.10 12.85 9.55
N LEU A 163 9.19 12.02 10.08
CA LEU A 163 9.55 10.70 10.54
C LEU A 163 9.97 9.79 9.39
N MET A 164 9.30 9.86 8.24
CA MET A 164 9.69 9.11 7.03
C MET A 164 11.10 9.47 6.58
N GLU A 165 11.42 10.76 6.52
CA GLU A 165 12.77 11.22 6.18
C GLU A 165 13.83 10.71 7.17
N LYS A 166 13.53 10.75 8.47
CA LYS A 166 14.40 10.23 9.52
C LYS A 166 14.60 8.72 9.40
N LEU A 167 13.52 7.97 9.19
CA LEU A 167 13.57 6.51 9.06
C LEU A 167 14.33 6.06 7.82
N LEU A 168 14.30 6.80 6.72
CA LEU A 168 15.06 6.46 5.53
C LEU A 168 16.55 6.31 5.85
N VAL A 169 17.10 7.22 6.66
CA VAL A 169 18.48 7.13 7.16
C VAL A 169 18.64 6.03 8.22
N CYS A 170 17.70 5.94 9.17
CA CYS A 170 17.77 4.97 10.25
C CYS A 170 17.69 3.53 9.75
N CYS A 171 16.85 3.23 8.76
CA CYS A 171 16.75 1.89 8.16
C CYS A 171 18.05 1.43 7.51
N ALA A 172 18.86 2.36 7.03
CA ALA A 172 20.16 2.05 6.45
C ALA A 172 21.29 1.82 7.48
N THR A 173 21.13 2.28 8.73
CA THR A 173 22.23 2.40 9.70
C THR A 173 21.93 1.84 11.08
N MET A 174 20.67 1.61 11.44
CA MET A 174 20.25 1.19 12.77
C MET A 174 19.59 -0.20 12.75
N SER A 175 19.65 -0.90 13.88
CA SER A 175 18.89 -2.14 14.06
C SER A 175 17.38 -1.83 14.23
N THR A 176 16.55 -2.84 13.99
CA THR A 176 15.09 -2.74 14.21
C THR A 176 14.77 -2.37 15.66
N GLU A 177 15.49 -2.96 16.62
CA GLU A 177 15.32 -2.70 18.04
C GLU A 177 15.60 -1.23 18.39
N GLU A 178 16.70 -0.68 17.88
CA GLU A 178 17.05 0.73 18.07
C GLU A 178 15.99 1.65 17.49
N ILE A 179 15.46 1.35 16.30
CA ILE A 179 14.39 2.13 15.66
C ILE A 179 13.11 2.07 16.50
N LEU A 180 12.69 0.88 16.92
CA LEU A 180 11.47 0.69 17.73
C LEU A 180 11.55 1.41 19.08
N ASN A 181 12.76 1.58 19.63
CA ASN A 181 12.97 2.31 20.89
C ASN A 181 13.04 3.83 20.73
N MET A 182 13.02 4.36 19.52
CA MET A 182 13.00 5.81 19.30
C MET A 182 11.71 6.43 19.87
N PRO A 183 11.78 7.59 20.57
CA PRO A 183 10.59 8.25 21.11
C PRO A 183 9.51 8.54 20.08
N ASP A 184 9.91 8.94 18.87
CA ASP A 184 8.99 9.23 17.76
C ASP A 184 8.24 7.99 17.25
N ILE A 185 8.84 6.81 17.39
CA ILE A 185 8.21 5.53 17.07
C ILE A 185 7.35 5.04 18.25
N GLN A 186 7.84 5.16 19.47
CA GLN A 186 7.11 4.71 20.67
C GLN A 186 5.77 5.44 20.84
N GLU A 187 5.70 6.73 20.58
CA GLU A 187 4.42 7.46 20.64
C GLU A 187 3.42 6.96 19.58
N ARG A 188 3.90 6.51 18.41
CA ARG A 188 3.05 5.92 17.38
C ARG A 188 2.61 4.50 17.72
N ILE A 189 3.50 3.69 18.31
CA ILE A 189 3.16 2.33 18.78
C ILE A 189 2.06 2.42 19.84
N LYS A 190 2.18 3.34 20.79
CA LYS A 190 1.16 3.56 21.82
C LYS A 190 -0.20 3.86 21.20
N LEU A 191 -0.25 4.82 20.28
CA LEU A 191 -1.48 5.21 19.60
C LEU A 191 -2.03 4.07 18.73
N TYR A 192 -1.16 3.36 18.00
CA TYR A 192 -1.54 2.21 17.17
C TYR A 192 -2.23 1.14 18.05
N ASN A 193 -1.67 0.81 19.20
CA ASN A 193 -2.23 -0.20 20.11
C ASN A 193 -3.59 0.25 20.68
N GLU A 194 -3.70 1.50 21.09
CA GLU A 194 -4.96 2.08 21.59
C GLU A 194 -6.04 2.06 20.51
N GLN A 195 -5.70 2.48 19.30
CA GLN A 195 -6.63 2.50 18.18
C GLN A 195 -7.00 1.12 17.66
N THR A 196 -6.09 0.15 17.73
CA THR A 196 -6.33 -1.21 17.23
C THR A 196 -7.52 -1.89 17.91
N GLU A 197 -7.65 -1.78 19.22
CA GLU A 197 -8.79 -2.37 19.94
C GLU A 197 -10.12 -1.71 19.55
N LEU A 198 -10.13 -0.38 19.46
CA LEU A 198 -11.30 0.37 19.01
C LEU A 198 -11.64 0.06 17.54
N PHE A 199 -10.63 -0.12 16.71
CA PHE A 199 -10.79 -0.49 15.30
C PHE A 199 -11.40 -1.89 15.15
N LYS A 200 -10.93 -2.87 15.91
CA LYS A 200 -11.51 -4.23 15.91
C LYS A 200 -12.98 -4.21 16.32
N GLN A 201 -13.31 -3.48 17.39
CA GLN A 201 -14.68 -3.33 17.84
C GLN A 201 -15.56 -2.68 16.79
N MET A 202 -15.10 -1.60 16.18
CA MET A 202 -15.79 -0.90 15.08
C MET A 202 -16.07 -1.84 13.92
N ILE A 203 -15.08 -2.61 13.46
CA ILE A 203 -15.28 -3.58 12.38
C ILE A 203 -16.36 -4.58 12.77
N THR A 204 -16.28 -5.16 13.95
CA THR A 204 -17.24 -6.19 14.40
C THR A 204 -18.67 -5.64 14.50
N GLU A 205 -18.84 -4.42 14.96
CA GLU A 205 -20.16 -3.78 15.11
C GLU A 205 -20.80 -3.38 13.78
N HIS A 206 -19.98 -3.08 12.75
CA HIS A 206 -20.45 -2.55 11.47
C HIS A 206 -20.24 -3.49 10.28
N SER A 207 -19.88 -4.75 10.54
CA SER A 207 -19.69 -5.75 9.50
C SER A 207 -20.71 -6.88 9.61
N ARG A 208 -21.10 -7.40 8.46
CA ARG A 208 -21.91 -8.61 8.34
C ARG A 208 -21.30 -9.55 7.32
N ILE A 209 -21.62 -10.83 7.44
CA ILE A 209 -21.19 -11.86 6.52
C ILE A 209 -22.36 -12.25 5.64
N GLU A 210 -22.12 -12.22 4.34
CA GLU A 210 -23.04 -12.79 3.33
C GLU A 210 -22.24 -13.74 2.41
N GLY A 211 -22.40 -15.03 2.59
CA GLY A 211 -21.62 -16.05 1.89
C GLY A 211 -20.13 -15.90 2.16
N ASP A 212 -19.36 -15.75 1.10
CA ASP A 212 -17.90 -15.56 1.18
C ASP A 212 -17.48 -14.08 1.37
N VAL A 213 -18.43 -13.16 1.48
CA VAL A 213 -18.19 -11.71 1.51
C VAL A 213 -18.32 -11.16 2.91
N ILE A 214 -17.32 -10.37 3.32
CA ILE A 214 -17.39 -9.50 4.49
C ILE A 214 -17.89 -8.13 4.02
N ILE A 215 -19.06 -7.70 4.46
CA ILE A 215 -19.60 -6.39 4.14
C ILE A 215 -19.47 -5.49 5.35
N SER A 216 -18.62 -4.48 5.25
CA SER A 216 -18.36 -3.51 6.31
C SER A 216 -18.95 -2.16 5.91
N ASP A 217 -20.07 -1.79 6.51
CA ASP A 217 -20.74 -0.51 6.24
C ASP A 217 -20.36 0.52 7.28
N MET A 218 -19.41 1.36 6.92
CA MET A 218 -18.89 2.43 7.76
C MET A 218 -19.54 3.80 7.49
N ARG A 219 -20.60 3.84 6.71
CA ARG A 219 -21.35 5.09 6.48
C ARG A 219 -21.92 5.58 7.81
N ASN A 220 -21.75 6.86 8.06
CA ASN A 220 -22.21 7.52 9.30
C ASN A 220 -21.54 7.01 10.59
N VAL A 221 -20.46 6.24 10.47
CA VAL A 221 -19.62 5.89 11.61
C VAL A 221 -18.64 7.03 11.86
N ASP A 222 -18.68 7.59 13.08
CA ASP A 222 -17.81 8.69 13.50
C ASP A 222 -17.44 8.53 14.98
N PRO A 223 -16.16 8.47 15.33
CA PRO A 223 -15.01 8.47 14.42
C PRO A 223 -14.78 7.10 13.75
N ILE A 224 -14.16 7.10 12.58
CA ILE A 224 -13.55 5.89 12.02
C ILE A 224 -12.18 5.74 12.68
N TYR A 225 -12.01 4.68 13.48
CA TYR A 225 -10.74 4.40 14.16
C TYR A 225 -9.68 3.93 13.17
N THR A 226 -8.42 4.08 13.54
CA THR A 226 -7.28 3.68 12.71
C THR A 226 -6.86 2.25 13.00
N GLY A 227 -6.43 1.55 11.96
CA GLY A 227 -5.94 0.19 12.10
C GLY A 227 -5.32 -0.33 10.82
N ASN A 228 -4.64 -1.44 10.97
CA ASN A 228 -4.04 -2.19 9.90
C ASN A 228 -5.12 -2.67 8.91
N ARG A 229 -4.95 -2.35 7.65
CA ARG A 229 -5.91 -2.69 6.56
C ARG A 229 -6.20 -4.18 6.40
N PHE A 230 -5.32 -5.04 6.90
CA PHE A 230 -5.48 -6.50 6.82
C PHE A 230 -6.23 -7.10 8.01
N MET A 231 -6.50 -6.31 9.05
CA MET A 231 -7.13 -6.76 10.30
C MET A 231 -8.46 -7.48 10.04
N ILE A 232 -9.26 -6.98 9.12
CA ILE A 232 -10.56 -7.54 8.77
C ILE A 232 -10.47 -9.03 8.37
N TYR A 233 -9.42 -9.43 7.68
CA TYR A 233 -9.24 -10.82 7.25
C TYR A 233 -8.82 -11.75 8.39
N SER A 234 -8.15 -11.22 9.41
CA SER A 234 -7.86 -11.98 10.64
C SER A 234 -9.09 -12.16 11.51
N LEU A 235 -10.02 -11.22 11.49
CA LEU A 235 -11.29 -11.30 12.23
C LEU A 235 -12.30 -12.24 11.55
N TYR A 236 -12.26 -12.33 10.23
CA TYR A 236 -13.16 -13.16 9.40
C TYR A 236 -12.37 -14.08 8.46
N PRO A 237 -11.64 -15.06 9.00
CA PRO A 237 -10.70 -15.87 8.21
C PRO A 237 -11.37 -16.84 7.24
N HIS A 238 -12.65 -17.10 7.38
CA HIS A 238 -13.40 -18.02 6.51
C HIS A 238 -13.93 -17.34 5.23
N GLN A 239 -14.01 -16.02 5.21
CA GLN A 239 -14.41 -15.24 4.04
C GLN A 239 -13.20 -14.96 3.15
N ASN A 240 -13.44 -14.82 1.84
CA ASN A 240 -12.37 -14.67 0.86
C ASN A 240 -12.32 -13.30 0.17
N ILE A 241 -13.31 -12.44 0.44
CA ILE A 241 -13.40 -11.10 -0.15
C ILE A 241 -14.13 -10.14 0.80
N SER A 242 -13.78 -8.86 0.74
CA SER A 242 -14.41 -7.81 1.55
C SER A 242 -14.94 -6.67 0.69
N ALA A 243 -16.02 -6.06 1.16
CA ALA A 243 -16.57 -4.81 0.64
C ALA A 243 -16.59 -3.79 1.78
N TRP A 244 -15.83 -2.72 1.64
CA TRP A 244 -15.74 -1.61 2.59
C TRP A 244 -16.47 -0.40 2.04
N ILE A 245 -17.52 0.05 2.74
CA ILE A 245 -18.41 1.11 2.31
C ILE A 245 -18.25 2.30 3.24
N VAL A 246 -17.94 3.45 2.69
CA VAL A 246 -17.78 4.72 3.43
C VAL A 246 -18.59 5.84 2.77
N ASN A 247 -18.85 6.91 3.52
CA ASN A 247 -19.37 8.14 2.92
C ASN A 247 -18.37 8.67 1.88
N GLY A 248 -18.90 9.22 0.80
CA GLY A 248 -18.11 9.88 -0.21
C GLY A 248 -17.48 11.18 0.30
N LYS A 249 -16.66 11.79 -0.54
CA LYS A 249 -15.93 13.01 -0.21
C LYS A 249 -16.92 14.13 0.16
N GLY A 250 -16.67 14.77 1.30
CA GLY A 250 -17.56 15.83 1.82
C GLY A 250 -18.91 15.32 2.29
N GLY A 251 -19.04 14.03 2.58
CA GLY A 251 -20.30 13.42 3.03
C GLY A 251 -21.35 13.20 1.92
N LYS A 252 -20.95 13.38 0.66
CA LYS A 252 -21.84 13.21 -0.50
C LYS A 252 -21.59 11.87 -1.19
N GLY A 253 -22.65 11.12 -1.41
CA GLY A 253 -22.55 9.81 -2.01
C GLY A 253 -21.87 8.77 -1.11
N CYS A 254 -21.47 7.65 -1.68
CA CYS A 254 -20.65 6.65 -1.00
C CYS A 254 -19.53 6.11 -1.91
N SER A 255 -18.51 5.60 -1.28
CA SER A 255 -17.41 4.89 -1.93
C SER A 255 -17.38 3.45 -1.45
N VAL A 256 -17.20 2.53 -2.38
CA VAL A 256 -17.10 1.09 -2.11
C VAL A 256 -15.74 0.60 -2.56
N ALA A 257 -14.98 0.01 -1.64
CA ALA A 257 -13.71 -0.64 -1.93
C ALA A 257 -13.88 -2.15 -1.74
N VAL A 258 -13.56 -2.92 -2.76
CA VAL A 258 -13.64 -4.39 -2.75
C VAL A 258 -12.26 -4.97 -2.92
N GLY A 259 -11.93 -5.97 -2.12
CA GLY A 259 -10.62 -6.62 -2.18
C GLY A 259 -10.62 -8.05 -1.69
N TYR A 260 -9.73 -8.86 -2.26
CA TYR A 260 -9.52 -10.24 -1.84
C TYR A 260 -8.92 -10.29 -0.43
N SER A 261 -9.33 -11.31 0.33
CA SER A 261 -8.60 -11.68 1.54
C SER A 261 -7.18 -12.11 1.21
N ILE A 262 -6.23 -11.65 2.00
CA ILE A 262 -4.84 -12.12 1.90
C ILE A 262 -4.61 -13.43 2.65
N LEU A 263 -5.53 -13.84 3.54
CA LEU A 263 -5.44 -15.07 4.32
C LEU A 263 -6.23 -16.22 3.69
N ASN A 264 -7.30 -15.93 2.96
CA ASN A 264 -8.13 -16.90 2.24
C ASN A 264 -8.19 -16.48 0.77
N ARG A 265 -7.25 -16.96 -0.03
CA ARG A 265 -7.06 -16.56 -1.44
C ARG A 265 -7.86 -17.45 -2.41
N THR A 266 -9.12 -17.69 -2.10
CA THR A 266 -10.00 -18.58 -2.87
C THR A 266 -11.05 -17.86 -3.72
N SER A 267 -11.10 -16.52 -3.68
CA SER A 267 -12.06 -15.76 -4.48
C SER A 267 -11.77 -15.86 -5.97
N ASN A 268 -12.82 -15.99 -6.77
CA ASN A 268 -12.80 -16.00 -8.24
C ASN A 268 -13.38 -14.73 -8.85
N VAL A 269 -13.82 -13.77 -8.03
CA VAL A 269 -14.43 -12.52 -8.49
C VAL A 269 -13.43 -11.69 -9.28
N ASP A 270 -13.79 -11.27 -10.48
CA ASP A 270 -13.05 -10.22 -11.19
C ASP A 270 -13.52 -8.85 -10.69
N VAL A 271 -12.84 -8.38 -9.64
CA VAL A 271 -13.22 -7.15 -8.94
C VAL A 271 -13.14 -5.94 -9.86
N GLY A 272 -12.05 -5.82 -10.64
CA GLY A 272 -11.87 -4.69 -11.54
C GLY A 272 -12.99 -4.57 -12.57
N SER A 273 -13.37 -5.67 -13.18
CA SER A 273 -14.49 -5.70 -14.15
C SER A 273 -15.84 -5.41 -13.49
N LEU A 274 -16.09 -5.93 -12.30
CA LEU A 274 -17.31 -5.65 -11.55
C LEU A 274 -17.40 -4.16 -11.18
N MET A 275 -16.32 -3.58 -10.66
CA MET A 275 -16.28 -2.15 -10.32
C MET A 275 -16.45 -1.27 -11.56
N LEU A 276 -15.86 -1.65 -12.69
CA LEU A 276 -15.99 -0.93 -13.96
C LEU A 276 -17.46 -0.85 -14.43
N LYS A 277 -18.21 -1.95 -14.27
CA LYS A 277 -19.65 -1.99 -14.56
C LYS A 277 -20.45 -0.91 -13.81
N TYR A 278 -19.99 -0.56 -12.61
CA TYR A 278 -20.60 0.46 -11.76
C TYR A 278 -19.89 1.83 -11.83
N GLY A 279 -19.10 2.06 -12.89
CA GLY A 279 -18.44 3.34 -13.14
C GLY A 279 -17.12 3.55 -12.40
N GLY A 280 -16.62 2.52 -11.76
CA GLY A 280 -15.31 2.51 -11.08
C GLY A 280 -14.23 1.82 -11.88
N GLY A 281 -13.32 1.15 -11.20
CA GLY A 281 -12.22 0.40 -11.81
C GLY A 281 -11.35 -0.30 -10.79
N GLY A 282 -10.31 -0.93 -11.26
CA GLY A 282 -9.34 -1.65 -10.44
C GLY A 282 -8.67 -2.78 -11.19
N HIS A 283 -8.08 -3.68 -10.42
CA HIS A 283 -7.47 -4.91 -10.89
C HIS A 283 -8.34 -6.12 -10.51
N ARG A 284 -7.93 -7.31 -10.97
CA ARG A 284 -8.69 -8.53 -10.69
C ARG A 284 -9.01 -8.74 -9.20
N ALA A 285 -8.07 -8.44 -8.31
CA ALA A 285 -8.20 -8.72 -6.87
C ALA A 285 -8.66 -7.52 -6.03
N VAL A 286 -8.69 -6.31 -6.57
CA VAL A 286 -9.03 -5.08 -5.83
C VAL A 286 -9.58 -4.03 -6.77
N GLY A 287 -10.58 -3.29 -6.31
CA GLY A 287 -11.15 -2.19 -7.06
C GLY A 287 -12.04 -1.32 -6.20
N THR A 288 -12.44 -0.20 -6.78
CA THR A 288 -13.30 0.78 -6.13
C THR A 288 -14.34 1.31 -7.09
N CYS A 289 -15.49 1.72 -6.56
CA CYS A 289 -16.45 2.55 -7.28
C CYS A 289 -17.08 3.57 -6.33
N GLN A 290 -17.74 4.57 -6.90
CA GLN A 290 -18.40 5.63 -6.16
C GLN A 290 -19.82 5.80 -6.69
N PHE A 291 -20.78 6.04 -5.77
CA PHE A 291 -22.15 6.34 -6.10
C PHE A 291 -22.52 7.73 -5.62
N LYS A 292 -23.29 8.46 -6.43
CA LYS A 292 -23.94 9.69 -6.00
C LYS A 292 -25.11 9.38 -5.07
N ASP A 293 -25.53 10.35 -4.27
CA ASP A 293 -26.62 10.16 -3.30
C ASP A 293 -27.88 9.54 -3.93
N GLU A 294 -28.27 10.00 -5.12
CA GLU A 294 -29.43 9.50 -5.86
C GLU A 294 -29.29 8.08 -6.41
N GLU A 295 -28.07 7.55 -6.44
CA GLU A 295 -27.77 6.20 -6.98
C GLU A 295 -27.68 5.12 -5.90
N ILE A 296 -27.48 5.51 -4.64
CA ILE A 296 -27.13 4.59 -3.54
C ILE A 296 -28.24 3.55 -3.33
N GLU A 297 -29.49 3.98 -3.24
CA GLU A 297 -30.61 3.06 -2.92
C GLU A 297 -30.79 1.97 -3.96
N GLU A 298 -30.50 2.27 -5.23
CA GLU A 298 -30.65 1.31 -6.33
C GLU A 298 -29.35 0.52 -6.55
N LYS A 299 -28.23 1.22 -6.75
CA LYS A 299 -26.99 0.60 -7.25
C LYS A 299 -26.17 -0.12 -6.19
N LEU A 300 -26.16 0.37 -4.95
CA LEU A 300 -25.38 -0.28 -3.90
C LEU A 300 -25.91 -1.68 -3.57
N PRO A 301 -27.21 -1.91 -3.37
CA PRO A 301 -27.74 -3.26 -3.18
C PRO A 301 -27.49 -4.17 -4.39
N MET A 302 -27.60 -3.65 -5.61
CA MET A 302 -27.31 -4.42 -6.84
C MET A 302 -25.84 -4.88 -6.87
N LEU A 303 -24.91 -3.98 -6.61
CA LEU A 303 -23.48 -4.32 -6.56
C LEU A 303 -23.20 -5.40 -5.52
N LEU A 304 -23.73 -5.25 -4.31
CA LEU A 304 -23.53 -6.22 -3.22
C LEU A 304 -24.14 -7.57 -3.55
N ASP A 305 -25.31 -7.61 -4.17
CA ASP A 305 -25.94 -8.86 -4.61
C ASP A 305 -25.10 -9.56 -5.70
N GLU A 306 -24.62 -8.83 -6.68
CA GLU A 306 -23.72 -9.38 -7.71
C GLU A 306 -22.41 -9.90 -7.11
N LEU A 307 -21.86 -9.22 -6.10
CA LEU A 307 -20.65 -9.64 -5.41
C LEU A 307 -20.87 -10.93 -4.60
N VAL A 308 -21.94 -10.99 -3.83
CA VAL A 308 -22.28 -12.15 -2.98
C VAL A 308 -22.65 -13.36 -3.82
N ASN A 309 -23.41 -13.17 -4.88
CA ASN A 309 -23.89 -14.21 -5.78
C ASN A 309 -23.12 -14.25 -7.11
N TYR A 310 -21.84 -13.93 -7.09
CA TYR A 310 -21.04 -13.72 -8.30
C TYR A 310 -21.15 -14.87 -9.30
N ASP A 311 -21.08 -16.11 -8.85
CA ASP A 311 -21.16 -17.28 -9.73
C ASP A 311 -22.51 -17.42 -10.44
N LYS A 312 -23.61 -16.95 -9.85
CA LYS A 312 -24.92 -16.93 -10.52
C LYS A 312 -24.96 -15.95 -11.69
N TYR A 313 -24.24 -14.85 -11.59
CA TYR A 313 -24.23 -13.80 -12.62
C TYR A 313 -23.19 -14.04 -13.70
N TYR A 314 -22.06 -14.67 -13.36
CA TYR A 314 -20.87 -14.69 -14.20
C TYR A 314 -20.29 -16.07 -14.49
N SER A 315 -20.80 -17.16 -13.87
CA SER A 315 -20.40 -18.50 -14.31
C SER A 315 -20.98 -18.78 -15.69
N ALA A 316 -20.13 -19.20 -16.62
CA ALA A 316 -20.61 -19.69 -17.91
C ALA A 316 -21.56 -20.85 -17.66
N THR A 317 -22.82 -20.71 -18.09
CA THR A 317 -23.74 -21.84 -18.16
C THR A 317 -23.06 -22.92 -19.00
N PRO A 318 -22.89 -24.14 -18.51
CA PRO A 318 -22.38 -25.20 -19.37
C PRO A 318 -23.34 -25.34 -20.56
N VAL A 319 -22.84 -25.18 -21.76
CA VAL A 319 -23.56 -25.47 -23.01
C VAL A 319 -23.70 -26.98 -23.16
#